data_521265ec9c0183ae337f2fac69781460
#
_entry.id   521265ec9c0183ae337f2fac69781460
#
_cell.length_a   1.000
_cell.length_b   1.000
_cell.length_c   1.000
_cell.angle_alpha   90.00
_cell.angle_beta   90.00
_cell.angle_gamma   90.00
#
_symmetry.space_group_name_H-M   'P 1'
#
loop_
_entity.id
_entity.type
_entity.pdbx_description
1 polymer ?
#
loop_
_entity_poly.entity_id
_entity_poly.type
_entity_poly.pdbx_seq_one_letter_code
_entity_poly.pdbx_strand_id
1 'polypeptide(L)'
;MTVPIIAICNHKGGSGKTTSAWHLAHALNAATAGHLHRVLLVDLDDQATLTNRLAHQAVTIGSPIETQPTIADALDGAPTTVYPYTPLLSYIPADHRLAWVAAKMQASSPNHLFLARALRHVEPFDYVILDCPPSAGIIMINALAACTHTVIPVTPTEESWDGRQRMQNMIDEIANVLNKQITSLGAILTMRSPRSKTQDYYEALNAQAGLLGAVPHAVGLDADQRIYAAYEPIAQRIAQSL
;
A
#
# COMPACT_ATOMS: atom_id res chain seq x y z
N MET A 1 20.60 -5.17 6.70
CA MET A 1 19.73 -4.11 6.13
C MET A 1 18.31 -4.39 6.61
N THR A 2 17.56 -3.39 7.01
CA THR A 2 16.15 -3.56 7.38
C THR A 2 15.31 -3.68 6.10
N VAL A 3 14.37 -4.62 6.06
CA VAL A 3 13.44 -4.80 4.92
C VAL A 3 12.65 -3.52 4.69
N PRO A 4 12.61 -2.96 3.48
CA PRO A 4 11.76 -1.83 3.15
C PRO A 4 10.27 -2.20 3.30
N ILE A 5 9.56 -1.49 4.18
CA ILE A 5 8.11 -1.59 4.37
C ILE A 5 7.50 -0.31 3.80
N ILE A 6 6.75 -0.42 2.70
CA ILE A 6 6.22 0.71 1.94
C ILE A 6 4.71 0.81 2.18
N ALA A 7 4.27 1.88 2.83
CA ALA A 7 2.84 2.16 3.00
C ALA A 7 2.29 2.95 1.82
N ILE A 8 1.27 2.40 1.15
CA ILE A 8 0.52 3.09 0.10
C ILE A 8 -0.67 3.78 0.78
N CYS A 9 -0.54 5.07 1.04
CA CYS A 9 -1.46 5.78 1.93
C CYS A 9 -2.00 7.08 1.33
N ASN A 10 -3.28 7.35 1.55
CA ASN A 10 -3.96 8.62 1.26
C ASN A 10 -5.31 8.61 1.98
N HIS A 11 -5.74 9.75 2.52
CA HIS A 11 -7.05 9.91 3.17
C HIS A 11 -8.23 9.80 2.20
N LYS A 12 -8.01 10.08 0.91
CA LYS A 12 -9.10 10.06 -0.07
C LYS A 12 -9.44 8.64 -0.51
N GLY A 13 -10.72 8.27 -0.41
CA GLY A 13 -11.27 7.10 -1.08
C GLY A 13 -11.14 7.24 -2.61
N GLY A 14 -10.88 6.14 -3.32
CA GLY A 14 -10.74 6.17 -4.79
C GLY A 14 -9.48 6.86 -5.32
N SER A 15 -8.47 7.12 -4.49
CA SER A 15 -7.19 7.67 -4.95
C SER A 15 -6.30 6.65 -5.67
N GLY A 16 -6.70 5.39 -5.73
CA GLY A 16 -5.94 4.32 -6.38
C GLY A 16 -4.94 3.60 -5.47
N LYS A 17 -5.10 3.64 -4.13
CA LYS A 17 -4.22 2.94 -3.18
C LYS A 17 -4.09 1.46 -3.50
N THR A 18 -5.19 0.73 -3.47
CA THR A 18 -5.25 -0.71 -3.76
C THR A 18 -4.69 -1.05 -5.14
N THR A 19 -5.03 -0.25 -6.16
CA THR A 19 -4.47 -0.43 -7.51
C THR A 19 -2.96 -0.20 -7.51
N SER A 20 -2.47 0.81 -6.79
CA SER A 20 -1.04 1.09 -6.68
C SER A 20 -0.32 -0.01 -5.91
N ALA A 21 -0.86 -0.47 -4.78
CA ALA A 21 -0.30 -1.56 -4.00
C ALA A 21 -0.15 -2.83 -4.85
N TRP A 22 -1.22 -3.22 -5.55
CA TRP A 22 -1.26 -4.38 -6.43
C TRP A 22 -0.21 -4.31 -7.54
N HIS A 23 -0.25 -3.27 -8.37
CA HIS A 23 0.64 -3.17 -9.53
C HIS A 23 2.10 -2.92 -9.13
N LEU A 24 2.34 -2.17 -8.06
CA LEU A 24 3.69 -1.95 -7.54
C LEU A 24 4.30 -3.25 -7.01
N ALA A 25 3.52 -4.09 -6.30
CA ALA A 25 3.98 -5.39 -5.84
C ALA A 25 4.39 -6.29 -7.01
N HIS A 26 3.58 -6.34 -8.06
CA HIS A 26 3.90 -7.11 -9.27
C HIS A 26 5.11 -6.54 -10.02
N ALA A 27 5.23 -5.22 -10.13
CA ALA A 27 6.34 -4.59 -10.83
C ALA A 27 7.68 -4.72 -10.08
N LEU A 28 7.65 -4.67 -8.74
CA LEU A 28 8.84 -4.96 -7.90
C LEU A 28 9.22 -6.44 -7.94
N ASN A 29 8.25 -7.34 -8.01
CA ASN A 29 8.47 -8.78 -8.15
C ASN A 29 9.09 -9.15 -9.51
N ALA A 30 8.69 -8.49 -10.60
CA ALA A 30 9.23 -8.67 -11.93
C ALA A 30 10.56 -7.93 -12.08
N ALA A 31 11.66 -8.59 -11.71
CA ALA A 31 13.05 -8.20 -11.98
C ALA A 31 13.35 -6.70 -12.18
N THR A 32 13.54 -5.98 -11.09
CA THR A 32 14.25 -4.71 -11.15
C THR A 32 15.76 -4.97 -11.18
N ALA A 33 16.46 -4.40 -12.14
CA ALA A 33 17.92 -4.55 -12.32
C ALA A 33 18.45 -6.01 -12.47
N GLY A 34 17.61 -6.92 -13.00
CA GLY A 34 18.02 -8.31 -13.26
C GLY A 34 17.89 -9.25 -12.05
N HIS A 35 17.35 -8.76 -10.92
CA HIS A 35 17.08 -9.57 -9.73
C HIS A 35 15.57 -9.77 -9.52
N LEU A 36 15.18 -10.98 -9.17
CA LEU A 36 13.82 -11.31 -8.76
C LEU A 36 13.69 -11.04 -7.25
N HIS A 37 12.63 -10.34 -6.85
CA HIS A 37 12.40 -9.98 -5.46
C HIS A 37 11.19 -10.71 -4.88
N ARG A 38 11.32 -11.17 -3.64
CA ARG A 38 10.20 -11.68 -2.84
C ARG A 38 9.43 -10.51 -2.25
N VAL A 39 8.16 -10.38 -2.59
CA VAL A 39 7.30 -9.29 -2.14
C VAL A 39 6.16 -9.82 -1.27
N LEU A 40 5.94 -9.19 -0.13
CA LEU A 40 4.77 -9.41 0.71
C LEU A 40 3.79 -8.25 0.52
N LEU A 41 2.55 -8.57 0.19
CA LEU A 41 1.45 -7.61 0.05
C LEU A 41 0.48 -7.79 1.22
N VAL A 42 0.20 -6.71 1.96
CA VAL A 42 -0.66 -6.75 3.14
C VAL A 42 -1.88 -5.86 2.91
N ASP A 43 -3.07 -6.45 2.96
CA ASP A 43 -4.32 -5.70 2.90
C ASP A 43 -4.66 -5.20 4.32
N LEU A 44 -4.88 -3.90 4.46
CA LEU A 44 -5.23 -3.24 5.73
C LEU A 44 -6.58 -2.51 5.65
N ASP A 45 -7.37 -2.77 4.61
CA ASP A 45 -8.71 -2.20 4.44
C ASP A 45 -9.78 -3.25 4.83
N ASP A 46 -10.71 -2.89 5.71
CA ASP A 46 -11.84 -3.75 6.12
C ASP A 46 -12.80 -4.09 4.96
N GLN A 47 -12.73 -3.32 3.87
CA GLN A 47 -13.46 -3.61 2.62
C GLN A 47 -12.84 -4.77 1.83
N ALA A 48 -11.62 -5.21 2.18
CA ALA A 48 -10.92 -6.35 1.60
C ALA A 48 -10.85 -6.33 0.05
N THR A 49 -10.72 -5.15 -0.54
CA THR A 49 -10.73 -4.99 -2.00
C THR A 49 -9.52 -5.67 -2.65
N LEU A 50 -8.34 -5.54 -2.04
CA LEU A 50 -7.13 -6.21 -2.49
C LEU A 50 -7.23 -7.72 -2.32
N THR A 51 -7.72 -8.17 -1.15
CA THR A 51 -7.96 -9.58 -0.82
C THR A 51 -8.89 -10.24 -1.83
N ASN A 52 -10.01 -9.60 -2.16
CA ASN A 52 -10.96 -10.11 -3.15
C ASN A 52 -10.33 -10.21 -4.54
N ARG A 53 -9.50 -9.24 -4.94
CA ARG A 53 -8.76 -9.29 -6.21
C ARG A 53 -7.79 -10.49 -6.26
N LEU A 54 -7.07 -10.74 -5.18
CA LEU A 54 -6.18 -11.89 -5.04
C LEU A 54 -6.94 -13.22 -5.11
N ALA A 55 -8.05 -13.32 -4.39
CA ALA A 55 -8.87 -14.53 -4.34
C ALA A 55 -9.45 -14.93 -5.70
N HIS A 56 -9.92 -13.97 -6.49
CA HIS A 56 -10.45 -14.23 -7.82
C HIS A 56 -9.41 -14.79 -8.80
N GLN A 57 -8.14 -14.51 -8.59
CA GLN A 57 -7.05 -14.98 -9.43
C GLN A 57 -6.35 -16.21 -8.88
N ALA A 58 -6.41 -16.44 -7.57
CA ALA A 58 -5.83 -17.61 -6.89
C ALA A 58 -6.81 -18.79 -6.89
N VAL A 59 -7.19 -19.31 -8.05
CA VAL A 59 -8.06 -20.51 -8.22
C VAL A 59 -7.50 -21.78 -7.54
N THR A 60 -6.34 -21.69 -6.90
CA THR A 60 -5.59 -22.84 -6.36
C THR A 60 -5.63 -22.95 -4.83
N ILE A 61 -6.22 -21.99 -4.12
CA ILE A 61 -6.33 -22.10 -2.65
C ILE A 61 -7.69 -22.69 -2.31
N GLY A 62 -7.69 -24.00 -2.05
CA GLY A 62 -8.87 -24.85 -1.87
C GLY A 62 -9.74 -24.56 -0.62
N SER A 63 -9.74 -23.34 -0.08
CA SER A 63 -10.61 -22.93 1.03
C SER A 63 -11.09 -21.49 0.83
N PRO A 64 -12.37 -21.20 1.12
CA PRO A 64 -12.88 -19.82 1.10
C PRO A 64 -12.07 -18.92 2.03
N ILE A 65 -11.73 -17.71 1.62
CA ILE A 65 -10.99 -16.72 2.44
C ILE A 65 -11.71 -16.44 3.76
N GLU A 66 -13.02 -16.54 3.80
CA GLU A 66 -13.88 -16.31 4.97
C GLU A 66 -13.55 -17.22 6.18
N THR A 67 -12.85 -18.34 5.95
CA THR A 67 -12.46 -19.30 7.01
C THR A 67 -10.97 -19.26 7.32
N GLN A 68 -10.20 -18.39 6.68
CA GLN A 68 -8.75 -18.31 6.84
C GLN A 68 -8.36 -17.20 7.81
N PRO A 69 -7.23 -17.36 8.55
CA PRO A 69 -6.65 -16.27 9.33
C PRO A 69 -6.30 -15.06 8.43
N THR A 70 -6.62 -13.87 8.91
CA THR A 70 -6.38 -12.60 8.21
C THR A 70 -5.50 -11.68 9.06
N ILE A 71 -5.22 -10.48 8.56
CA ILE A 71 -4.52 -9.46 9.33
C ILE A 71 -5.31 -9.06 10.60
N ALA A 72 -6.65 -9.19 10.60
CA ALA A 72 -7.47 -8.94 11.78
C ALA A 72 -7.10 -9.89 12.92
N ASP A 73 -6.91 -11.17 12.64
CA ASP A 73 -6.51 -12.16 13.64
C ASP A 73 -5.10 -11.85 14.19
N ALA A 74 -4.17 -11.47 13.33
CA ALA A 74 -2.80 -11.12 13.73
C ALA A 74 -2.76 -9.87 14.60
N LEU A 75 -3.57 -8.85 14.30
CA LEU A 75 -3.70 -7.64 15.10
C LEU A 75 -4.42 -7.89 16.44
N ASP A 76 -5.24 -8.92 16.52
CA ASP A 76 -5.89 -9.36 17.76
C ASP A 76 -5.03 -10.32 18.62
N GLY A 77 -3.80 -10.62 18.16
CA GLY A 77 -2.81 -11.36 18.92
C GLY A 77 -2.57 -12.80 18.45
N ALA A 78 -3.22 -13.26 17.40
CA ALA A 78 -2.93 -14.56 16.80
C ALA A 78 -1.61 -14.52 15.99
N PRO A 79 -1.00 -15.68 15.70
CA PRO A 79 0.13 -15.76 14.78
C PRO A 79 -0.23 -15.23 13.38
N THR A 80 0.70 -14.50 12.78
CA THR A 80 0.52 -13.97 11.44
C THR A 80 0.61 -15.11 10.41
N THR A 81 -0.40 -15.23 9.56
CA THR A 81 -0.43 -16.23 8.48
C THR A 81 -0.19 -15.54 7.15
N VAL A 82 0.77 -16.05 6.38
CA VAL A 82 1.13 -15.57 5.04
C VAL A 82 0.71 -16.58 4.01
N TYR A 83 0.06 -16.13 2.96
CA TYR A 83 -0.41 -17.00 1.87
C TYR A 83 0.41 -16.78 0.60
N PRO A 84 0.89 -17.83 -0.06
CA PRO A 84 1.57 -17.71 -1.34
C PRO A 84 0.55 -17.35 -2.44
N TYR A 85 0.92 -16.43 -3.32
CA TYR A 85 0.18 -16.09 -4.53
C TYR A 85 0.92 -16.55 -5.79
N THR A 86 2.21 -16.23 -5.86
CA THR A 86 3.16 -16.77 -6.84
C THR A 86 4.42 -17.23 -6.10
N PRO A 87 5.40 -17.86 -6.75
CA PRO A 87 6.65 -18.23 -6.08
C PRO A 87 7.39 -17.07 -5.39
N LEU A 88 7.13 -15.83 -5.81
CA LEU A 88 7.83 -14.64 -5.32
C LEU A 88 6.89 -13.57 -4.74
N LEU A 89 5.58 -13.73 -4.86
CA LEU A 89 4.58 -12.82 -4.28
C LEU A 89 3.72 -13.58 -3.29
N SER A 90 3.69 -13.10 -2.06
CA SER A 90 2.83 -13.61 -0.98
C SER A 90 1.94 -12.49 -0.45
N TYR A 91 0.89 -12.85 0.27
CA TYR A 91 -0.03 -11.86 0.82
C TYR A 91 -0.56 -12.22 2.20
N ILE A 92 -1.00 -11.19 2.94
CA ILE A 92 -1.79 -11.31 4.16
C ILE A 92 -3.14 -10.66 3.85
N PRO A 93 -4.25 -11.44 3.89
CA PRO A 93 -5.58 -10.95 3.57
C PRO A 93 -6.17 -10.09 4.69
N ALA A 94 -7.16 -9.25 4.34
CA ALA A 94 -8.07 -8.58 5.26
C ALA A 94 -9.49 -9.13 5.17
N ASP A 95 -10.31 -8.79 6.13
CA ASP A 95 -11.76 -8.97 6.10
C ASP A 95 -12.48 -7.92 6.97
N HIS A 96 -13.82 -7.97 6.98
CA HIS A 96 -14.67 -7.05 7.73
C HIS A 96 -14.44 -7.04 9.26
N ARG A 97 -13.84 -8.12 9.83
CA ARG A 97 -13.49 -8.20 11.25
C ARG A 97 -12.44 -7.16 11.65
N LEU A 98 -11.66 -6.67 10.66
CA LEU A 98 -10.66 -5.63 10.87
C LEU A 98 -11.26 -4.34 11.45
N ALA A 99 -12.50 -3.97 11.07
CA ALA A 99 -13.19 -2.82 11.64
C ALA A 99 -13.44 -2.99 13.15
N TRP A 100 -13.86 -4.19 13.59
CA TRP A 100 -14.06 -4.50 14.99
C TRP A 100 -12.74 -4.54 15.78
N VAL A 101 -11.70 -5.13 15.21
CA VAL A 101 -10.35 -5.14 15.81
C VAL A 101 -9.81 -3.72 15.94
N ALA A 102 -10.00 -2.87 14.94
CA ALA A 102 -9.63 -1.45 14.99
C ALA A 102 -10.31 -0.72 16.18
N ALA A 103 -11.60 -0.94 16.37
CA ALA A 103 -12.35 -0.37 17.52
C ALA A 103 -11.80 -0.87 18.87
N LYS A 104 -11.49 -2.17 18.98
CA LYS A 104 -10.86 -2.76 20.17
C LYS A 104 -9.46 -2.18 20.42
N MET A 105 -8.64 -2.02 19.39
CA MET A 105 -7.31 -1.41 19.50
C MET A 105 -7.38 0.04 19.98
N GLN A 106 -8.39 0.79 19.53
CA GLN A 106 -8.60 2.19 19.92
C GLN A 106 -9.08 2.32 21.39
N ALA A 107 -9.86 1.37 21.87
CA ALA A 107 -10.33 1.32 23.27
C ALA A 107 -9.25 0.83 24.26
N SER A 108 -8.33 0.00 23.80
CA SER A 108 -7.18 -0.47 24.58
C SER A 108 -6.08 0.58 24.47
N SER A 109 -5.40 0.95 25.52
CA SER A 109 -4.30 1.94 25.57
C SER A 109 -3.58 2.14 24.23
N PRO A 110 -3.28 3.36 23.76
CA PRO A 110 -2.83 3.62 22.39
C PRO A 110 -1.51 2.90 22.10
N ASN A 111 -1.60 1.73 21.49
CA ASN A 111 -0.44 0.95 21.08
C ASN A 111 -0.36 0.96 19.55
N HIS A 112 0.58 1.74 19.03
CA HIS A 112 0.80 1.92 17.60
C HIS A 112 1.68 0.81 16.98
N LEU A 113 2.00 -0.25 17.74
CA LEU A 113 2.97 -1.27 17.35
C LEU A 113 2.38 -2.64 17.05
N PHE A 114 1.05 -2.77 16.98
CA PHE A 114 0.41 -4.08 16.70
C PHE A 114 0.87 -4.63 15.35
N LEU A 115 0.79 -3.83 14.27
CA LEU A 115 1.20 -4.27 12.94
C LEU A 115 2.71 -4.54 12.89
N ALA A 116 3.52 -3.68 13.50
CA ALA A 116 4.97 -3.90 13.54
C ALA A 116 5.33 -5.22 14.28
N ARG A 117 4.58 -5.60 15.31
CA ARG A 117 4.73 -6.88 16.01
C ARG A 117 4.27 -8.05 15.14
N ALA A 118 3.12 -7.93 14.51
CA ALA A 118 2.57 -8.95 13.60
C ALA A 118 3.56 -9.28 12.46
N LEU A 119 4.19 -8.25 11.88
CA LEU A 119 5.14 -8.43 10.78
C LEU A 119 6.53 -8.90 11.21
N ARG A 120 6.91 -8.78 12.50
CA ARG A 120 8.25 -9.16 12.99
C ARG A 120 8.56 -10.65 12.84
N HIS A 121 7.55 -11.49 12.88
CA HIS A 121 7.68 -12.96 12.85
C HIS A 121 7.41 -13.54 11.46
N VAL A 122 7.20 -12.69 10.47
CA VAL A 122 7.04 -13.10 9.08
C VAL A 122 8.42 -13.40 8.48
N GLU A 123 8.51 -14.44 7.64
CA GLU A 123 9.73 -14.75 6.89
C GLU A 123 10.26 -13.52 6.14
N PRO A 124 11.59 -13.41 5.93
CA PRO A 124 12.15 -12.26 5.27
C PRO A 124 11.69 -12.16 3.81
N PHE A 125 11.20 -10.99 3.44
CA PHE A 125 10.90 -10.55 2.09
C PHE A 125 11.87 -9.44 1.69
N ASP A 126 12.04 -9.20 0.40
CA ASP A 126 12.84 -8.07 -0.08
C ASP A 126 12.06 -6.77 0.03
N TYR A 127 10.72 -6.83 -0.12
CA TYR A 127 9.79 -5.71 0.04
C TYR A 127 8.52 -6.14 0.76
N VAL A 128 7.98 -5.26 1.60
CA VAL A 128 6.63 -5.38 2.15
C VAL A 128 5.82 -4.17 1.69
N ILE A 129 4.65 -4.38 1.10
CA ILE A 129 3.73 -3.34 0.66
C ILE A 129 2.46 -3.40 1.50
N LEU A 130 2.12 -2.27 2.11
CA LEU A 130 0.91 -2.10 2.91
C LEU A 130 -0.13 -1.34 2.10
N ASP A 131 -1.26 -1.98 1.76
CA ASP A 131 -2.44 -1.31 1.20
C ASP A 131 -3.25 -0.72 2.34
N CYS A 132 -3.15 0.60 2.54
CA CYS A 132 -3.72 1.29 3.69
C CYS A 132 -5.20 1.66 3.47
N PRO A 133 -6.03 1.68 4.55
CA PRO A 133 -7.42 2.12 4.46
C PRO A 133 -7.53 3.62 4.12
N PRO A 134 -8.71 4.10 3.68
CA PRO A 134 -8.92 5.52 3.37
C PRO A 134 -9.10 6.41 4.62
N SER A 135 -9.18 5.82 5.81
CA SER A 135 -9.42 6.54 7.07
C SER A 135 -8.12 6.82 7.83
N ALA A 136 -8.06 7.95 8.55
CA ALA A 136 -6.96 8.30 9.45
C ALA A 136 -7.04 7.58 10.82
N GLY A 137 -7.67 6.40 10.87
CA GLY A 137 -7.89 5.63 12.09
C GLY A 137 -6.65 4.87 12.57
N ILE A 138 -6.86 4.07 13.63
CA ILE A 138 -5.79 3.31 14.31
C ILE A 138 -5.04 2.37 13.38
N ILE A 139 -5.66 1.83 12.35
CA ILE A 139 -5.01 0.95 11.36
C ILE A 139 -4.00 1.75 10.53
N MET A 140 -4.36 2.96 10.04
CA MET A 140 -3.44 3.84 9.34
C MET A 140 -2.25 4.22 10.23
N ILE A 141 -2.49 4.56 11.48
CA ILE A 141 -1.43 4.89 12.46
C ILE A 141 -0.48 3.69 12.64
N ASN A 142 -1.02 2.47 12.76
CA ASN A 142 -0.21 1.24 12.83
C ASN A 142 0.58 0.97 11.56
N ALA A 143 0.00 1.25 10.38
CA ALA A 143 0.71 1.13 9.10
C ALA A 143 1.90 2.09 9.03
N LEU A 144 1.70 3.36 9.42
CA LEU A 144 2.78 4.36 9.47
C LEU A 144 3.83 4.04 10.54
N ALA A 145 3.41 3.51 11.69
CA ALA A 145 4.34 3.06 12.72
C ALA A 145 5.20 1.86 12.27
N ALA A 146 4.64 0.97 11.45
CA ALA A 146 5.35 -0.20 10.93
C ALA A 146 6.21 0.13 9.71
N CYS A 147 5.79 1.06 8.82
CA CYS A 147 6.46 1.32 7.56
C CYS A 147 7.83 2.01 7.75
N THR A 148 8.70 1.86 6.77
CA THR A 148 9.96 2.61 6.61
C THR A 148 9.82 3.71 5.58
N HIS A 149 8.92 3.49 4.59
CA HIS A 149 8.72 4.38 3.45
C HIS A 149 7.23 4.56 3.17
N THR A 150 6.89 5.68 2.53
CA THR A 150 5.52 5.96 2.09
C THR A 150 5.47 6.33 0.60
N VAL A 151 4.36 5.95 -0.04
CA VAL A 151 3.96 6.38 -1.38
C VAL A 151 2.54 6.92 -1.30
N ILE A 152 2.29 8.10 -1.88
CA ILE A 152 0.98 8.76 -1.81
C ILE A 152 0.35 8.80 -3.22
N PRO A 153 -0.60 7.91 -3.54
CA PRO A 153 -1.37 8.01 -4.77
C PRO A 153 -2.29 9.24 -4.72
N VAL A 154 -2.29 10.04 -5.79
CA VAL A 154 -3.11 11.24 -5.93
C VAL A 154 -3.86 11.23 -7.26
N THR A 155 -5.12 11.65 -7.26
CA THR A 155 -5.88 11.89 -8.49
C THR A 155 -5.73 13.35 -8.92
N PRO A 156 -5.93 13.69 -10.21
CA PRO A 156 -5.80 15.06 -10.71
C PRO A 156 -7.03 15.92 -10.33
N THR A 157 -7.24 16.12 -9.03
CA THR A 157 -8.31 16.92 -8.45
C THR A 157 -7.77 17.74 -7.30
N GLU A 158 -8.30 18.94 -7.09
CA GLU A 158 -7.91 19.85 -6.01
C GLU A 158 -8.03 19.19 -4.63
N GLU A 159 -9.14 18.50 -4.38
CA GLU A 159 -9.37 17.77 -3.14
C GLU A 159 -8.30 16.70 -2.86
N SER A 160 -7.82 15.99 -3.90
CA SER A 160 -6.78 14.99 -3.76
C SER A 160 -5.40 15.61 -3.51
N TRP A 161 -5.18 16.81 -4.05
CA TRP A 161 -3.99 17.59 -3.80
C TRP A 161 -3.91 18.02 -2.32
N ASP A 162 -4.99 18.59 -1.79
CA ASP A 162 -5.07 18.95 -0.37
C ASP A 162 -4.97 17.72 0.53
N GLY A 163 -5.55 16.61 0.09
CA GLY A 163 -5.45 15.31 0.76
C GLY A 163 -4.01 14.80 0.87
N ARG A 164 -3.18 15.04 -0.16
CA ARG A 164 -1.75 14.72 -0.13
C ARG A 164 -1.02 15.50 0.96
N GLN A 165 -1.25 16.80 1.06
CA GLN A 165 -0.60 17.62 2.07
C GLN A 165 -1.02 17.20 3.49
N ARG A 166 -2.31 16.95 3.71
CA ARG A 166 -2.80 16.43 4.99
C ARG A 166 -2.17 15.08 5.34
N MET A 167 -2.00 14.20 4.34
CA MET A 167 -1.36 12.90 4.55
C MET A 167 0.12 13.07 4.92
N GLN A 168 0.86 13.96 4.24
CA GLN A 168 2.25 14.26 4.58
C GLN A 168 2.38 14.79 6.01
N ASN A 169 1.54 15.73 6.41
CA ASN A 169 1.53 16.27 7.78
C ASN A 169 1.29 15.17 8.83
N MET A 170 0.38 14.23 8.57
CA MET A 170 0.13 13.09 9.45
C MET A 170 1.34 12.14 9.53
N ILE A 171 2.02 11.89 8.41
CA ILE A 171 3.26 11.08 8.39
C ILE A 171 4.32 11.73 9.26
N ASP A 172 4.53 13.05 9.10
CA ASP A 172 5.53 13.80 9.83
C ASP A 172 5.20 13.84 11.34
N GLU A 173 3.94 14.01 11.71
CA GLU A 173 3.47 13.99 13.10
C GLU A 173 3.73 12.62 13.75
N ILE A 174 3.37 11.53 13.08
CA ILE A 174 3.59 10.17 13.60
C ILE A 174 5.09 9.86 13.69
N ALA A 175 5.87 10.25 12.69
CA ALA A 175 7.33 10.10 12.69
C ALA A 175 7.95 10.80 13.91
N ASN A 176 7.51 12.03 14.20
CA ASN A 176 7.95 12.80 15.37
C ASN A 176 7.55 12.14 16.70
N VAL A 177 6.27 11.76 16.85
CA VAL A 177 5.76 11.12 18.07
C VAL A 177 6.48 9.82 18.39
N LEU A 178 6.80 9.04 17.36
CA LEU A 178 7.47 7.74 17.51
C LEU A 178 9.01 7.85 17.52
N ASN A 179 9.54 9.05 17.35
CA ASN A 179 10.98 9.30 17.14
C ASN A 179 11.57 8.35 16.08
N LYS A 180 10.87 8.24 14.92
CA LYS A 180 11.17 7.31 13.85
C LYS A 180 11.33 8.07 12.53
N GLN A 181 12.29 7.66 11.73
CA GLN A 181 12.39 8.16 10.36
C GLN A 181 11.43 7.39 9.46
N ILE A 182 10.54 8.12 8.75
CA ILE A 182 9.69 7.61 7.69
C ILE A 182 10.05 8.39 6.42
N THR A 183 10.56 7.71 5.42
CA THR A 183 11.00 8.36 4.18
C THR A 183 9.85 8.42 3.18
N SER A 184 9.48 9.61 2.72
CA SER A 184 8.53 9.75 1.61
C SER A 184 9.26 9.47 0.29
N LEU A 185 8.85 8.42 -0.42
CA LEU A 185 9.35 8.10 -1.76
C LEU A 185 8.74 9.04 -2.82
N GLY A 186 7.57 9.61 -2.53
CA GLY A 186 6.88 10.55 -3.39
C GLY A 186 5.43 10.20 -3.70
N ALA A 187 4.86 10.88 -4.70
CA ALA A 187 3.49 10.69 -5.14
C ALA A 187 3.39 9.95 -6.47
N ILE A 188 2.31 9.21 -6.66
CA ILE A 188 1.92 8.62 -7.95
C ILE A 188 0.67 9.36 -8.43
N LEU A 189 0.72 10.04 -9.57
CA LEU A 189 -0.46 10.63 -10.19
C LEU A 189 -1.28 9.52 -10.86
N THR A 190 -2.36 9.12 -10.23
CA THR A 190 -3.29 8.12 -10.74
C THR A 190 -4.37 8.74 -11.63
N MET A 191 -5.01 7.93 -12.46
CA MET A 191 -6.13 8.34 -13.33
C MET A 191 -5.78 9.53 -14.26
N ARG A 192 -4.51 9.58 -14.72
CA ARG A 192 -4.08 10.62 -15.67
C ARG A 192 -4.86 10.52 -16.96
N SER A 193 -5.47 11.63 -17.36
CA SER A 193 -6.13 11.77 -18.67
C SER A 193 -5.43 12.86 -19.50
N PRO A 194 -5.61 12.89 -20.83
CA PRO A 194 -5.02 13.93 -21.71
C PRO A 194 -5.61 15.33 -21.53
N ARG A 195 -6.56 15.53 -20.60
CA ARG A 195 -7.21 16.83 -20.37
C ARG A 195 -6.24 17.85 -19.74
N SER A 196 -6.37 19.14 -20.08
CA SER A 196 -5.47 20.23 -19.64
C SER A 196 -5.27 20.29 -18.12
N LYS A 197 -6.33 20.24 -17.33
CA LYS A 197 -6.23 20.28 -15.86
C LYS A 197 -5.36 19.16 -15.27
N THR A 198 -5.34 17.97 -15.87
CA THR A 198 -4.48 16.87 -15.44
C THR A 198 -3.00 17.17 -15.69
N GLN A 199 -2.70 17.91 -16.74
CA GLN A 199 -1.35 18.34 -17.06
C GLN A 199 -0.82 19.34 -16.03
N ASP A 200 -1.64 20.29 -15.58
CA ASP A 200 -1.27 21.27 -14.56
C ASP A 200 -0.89 20.58 -13.24
N TYR A 201 -1.66 19.58 -12.81
CA TYR A 201 -1.35 18.77 -11.63
C TYR A 201 -0.07 17.94 -11.80
N TYR A 202 0.16 17.40 -12.98
CA TYR A 202 1.39 16.67 -13.30
C TYR A 202 2.61 17.57 -13.19
N GLU A 203 2.56 18.78 -13.77
CA GLU A 203 3.64 19.76 -13.74
C GLU A 203 3.92 20.26 -12.32
N ALA A 204 2.88 20.53 -11.54
CA ALA A 204 2.99 20.95 -10.16
C ALA A 204 3.64 19.87 -9.26
N LEU A 205 3.26 18.60 -9.43
CA LEU A 205 3.88 17.48 -8.71
C LEU A 205 5.35 17.30 -9.12
N ASN A 206 5.62 17.38 -10.42
CA ASN A 206 6.97 17.20 -10.94
C ASN A 206 7.91 18.34 -10.49
N ALA A 207 7.40 19.58 -10.44
CA ALA A 207 8.16 20.73 -9.97
C ALA A 207 8.53 20.64 -8.48
N GLN A 208 7.72 19.96 -7.67
CA GLN A 208 8.00 19.70 -6.25
C GLN A 208 8.98 18.54 -6.02
N ALA A 209 9.59 17.99 -7.08
CA ALA A 209 10.50 16.83 -7.04
C ALA A 209 9.97 15.61 -6.31
N GLY A 210 8.63 15.49 -6.18
CA GLY A 210 7.98 14.42 -5.43
C GLY A 210 7.16 13.47 -6.31
N LEU A 211 7.27 13.54 -7.65
CA LEU A 211 6.52 12.68 -8.55
C LEU A 211 7.33 11.41 -8.89
N LEU A 212 6.84 10.25 -8.46
CA LEU A 212 7.38 8.96 -8.85
C LEU A 212 6.99 8.59 -10.29
N GLY A 213 5.79 8.93 -10.69
CA GLY A 213 5.28 8.67 -12.03
C GLY A 213 3.79 8.94 -12.15
N ALA A 214 3.26 8.76 -13.36
CA ALA A 214 1.85 8.96 -13.65
C ALA A 214 1.23 7.71 -14.30
N VAL A 215 0.08 7.31 -13.80
CA VAL A 215 -0.67 6.14 -14.23
C VAL A 215 -1.91 6.59 -15.02
N PRO A 216 -2.13 6.09 -16.24
CA PRO A 216 -3.25 6.51 -17.07
C PRO A 216 -4.59 6.09 -16.47
N HIS A 217 -5.63 6.87 -16.74
CA HIS A 217 -6.99 6.39 -16.60
C HIS A 217 -7.28 5.43 -17.76
N ALA A 218 -7.30 4.14 -17.48
CA ALA A 218 -7.51 3.11 -18.48
C ALA A 218 -8.83 2.37 -18.22
N VAL A 219 -9.57 2.14 -19.31
CA VAL A 219 -10.81 1.36 -19.36
C VAL A 219 -10.74 0.42 -20.55
N GLY A 220 -11.48 -0.68 -20.50
CA GLY A 220 -11.51 -1.68 -21.57
C GLY A 220 -10.69 -2.93 -21.24
N LEU A 221 -10.59 -3.85 -22.18
CA LEU A 221 -10.01 -5.18 -21.99
C LEU A 221 -8.50 -5.16 -21.71
N ASP A 222 -7.78 -4.15 -22.16
CA ASP A 222 -6.33 -3.96 -21.98
C ASP A 222 -5.99 -3.03 -20.82
N ALA A 223 -6.98 -2.58 -20.05
CA ALA A 223 -6.79 -1.57 -19.00
C ALA A 223 -5.74 -2.00 -17.97
N ASP A 224 -5.77 -3.25 -17.53
CA ASP A 224 -4.85 -3.77 -16.52
C ASP A 224 -3.40 -3.80 -17.02
N GLN A 225 -3.15 -4.19 -18.28
CA GLN A 225 -1.82 -4.17 -18.89
C GLN A 225 -1.27 -2.76 -19.03
N ARG A 226 -2.11 -1.79 -19.46
CA ARG A 226 -1.71 -0.39 -19.60
C ARG A 226 -1.40 0.27 -18.26
N ILE A 227 -2.14 -0.08 -17.23
CA ILE A 227 -1.88 0.35 -15.86
C ILE A 227 -0.58 -0.28 -15.38
N TYR A 228 -0.41 -1.59 -15.52
CA TYR A 228 0.80 -2.29 -15.12
C TYR A 228 2.07 -1.69 -15.74
N ALA A 229 2.08 -1.48 -17.05
CA ALA A 229 3.23 -0.90 -17.76
C ALA A 229 3.64 0.49 -17.22
N ALA A 230 2.71 1.25 -16.65
CA ALA A 230 3.02 2.53 -16.02
C ALA A 230 3.69 2.37 -14.63
N TYR A 231 3.52 1.21 -13.98
CA TYR A 231 4.16 0.94 -12.68
C TYR A 231 5.59 0.40 -12.79
N GLU A 232 5.99 -0.18 -13.92
CA GLU A 232 7.36 -0.69 -14.12
C GLU A 232 8.43 0.40 -13.88
N PRO A 233 8.39 1.58 -14.52
CA PRO A 233 9.37 2.64 -14.27
C PRO A 233 9.25 3.22 -12.84
N ILE A 234 8.08 3.20 -12.22
CA ILE A 234 7.88 3.63 -10.83
C ILE A 234 8.60 2.65 -9.89
N ALA A 235 8.41 1.34 -10.08
CA ALA A 235 9.08 0.31 -9.31
C ALA A 235 10.61 0.38 -9.44
N GLN A 236 11.13 0.64 -10.65
CA GLN A 236 12.56 0.83 -10.87
C GLN A 236 13.11 2.03 -10.07
N ARG A 237 12.41 3.17 -10.07
CA ARG A 237 12.80 4.34 -9.28
C ARG A 237 12.79 4.05 -7.79
N ILE A 238 11.78 3.35 -7.30
CA ILE A 238 11.68 2.95 -5.89
C ILE A 238 12.85 2.04 -5.53
N ALA A 239 13.13 1.00 -6.31
CA ALA A 239 14.23 0.07 -6.05
C ALA A 239 15.61 0.74 -6.08
N GLN A 240 15.79 1.79 -6.88
CA GLN A 240 17.03 2.59 -6.90
C GLN A 240 17.17 3.53 -5.69
N SER A 241 16.09 3.81 -4.98
CA SER A 241 16.05 4.72 -3.83
C SER A 241 16.22 3.99 -2.49
N LEU A 242 16.12 2.67 -2.49
CA LEU A 242 16.16 1.79 -1.32
C LEU A 242 17.48 1.04 -1.22
#